data_1944cea135694dad75664b506990da13
#
_entry.id   1944cea135694dad75664b506990da13
#
_cell.length_a   1.000
_cell.length_b   1.000
_cell.length_c   1.000
_cell.angle_alpha   90.00
_cell.angle_beta   90.00
_cell.angle_gamma   90.00
#
_symmetry.space_group_name_H-M   'P 1'
#
loop_
_entity.id
_entity.type
_entity.pdbx_description
1 polymer ?
#
loop_
_entity_poly.entity_id
_entity_poly.type
_entity_poly.pdbx_seq_one_letter_code
_entity_poly.pdbx_strand_id
1 'polypeptide(L)'
;MDRNFVVVDADLSPERRLQGTKGQGLATYKELIRNMSTKTRPDGGALTLILDRWISSVQSETAAETGLADGSPEFEKAVEKKIFEVIGTLNEMVHGFDFAKLLTIYYRSYTQGNDEDKAKVVKWFRGEYVNKTEAKSELGVNIIISDDDWYEYIKLFAVFLKKAGYSGLLVLVDELVNIYKIPNSITRQYNYEKILTMYNDTLQGKARYLGIIMGGTPQCIEDTRRGVYSYEALRSRLAEGRFGREGIRDMLAPVIKLTPLTYEEMLVLTEKLADIHAQLFGYPQRITQADMIAFITQEYSRIGSDSHITPREVIRDFIELLDIAYQNPAIDISAFISSGNAVGSAQTEDSSADEEFAEFEI
;
A
#
# COMPACT_ATOMS: atom_id res chain seq x y z
N MET A 1 0.13 6.12 -9.52
CA MET A 1 1.41 6.13 -10.26
C MET A 1 1.43 7.12 -11.43
N ASP A 2 0.33 7.38 -12.13
CA ASP A 2 0.28 8.31 -13.28
C ASP A 2 0.67 9.77 -12.95
N ARG A 3 0.52 10.17 -11.70
CA ARG A 3 0.98 11.48 -11.21
C ARG A 3 2.42 11.45 -10.65
N ASN A 4 3.23 10.48 -11.03
CA ASN A 4 4.64 10.32 -10.66
C ASN A 4 4.91 10.20 -9.15
N PHE A 5 3.96 9.62 -8.38
CA PHE A 5 4.22 9.23 -7.00
C PHE A 5 4.89 7.86 -6.93
N VAL A 6 5.81 7.71 -5.99
CA VAL A 6 6.24 6.40 -5.51
C VAL A 6 5.17 5.90 -4.54
N VAL A 7 4.81 4.64 -4.63
CA VAL A 7 3.78 4.01 -3.80
C VAL A 7 4.41 2.91 -2.97
N VAL A 8 4.04 2.84 -1.71
CA VAL A 8 4.38 1.74 -0.79
C VAL A 8 3.11 1.26 -0.12
N ASP A 9 2.99 -0.04 0.09
CA ASP A 9 1.81 -0.63 0.71
C ASP A 9 2.17 -1.69 1.74
N ALA A 10 1.30 -1.87 2.72
CA ALA A 10 1.38 -2.94 3.71
C ALA A 10 0.00 -3.27 4.29
N ASP A 11 -0.26 -4.56 4.46
CA ASP A 11 -1.40 -5.07 5.21
C ASP A 11 -1.00 -5.26 6.67
N LEU A 12 -1.78 -4.68 7.57
CA LEU A 12 -1.59 -4.92 9.01
C LEU A 12 -1.98 -6.35 9.37
N SER A 13 -1.29 -6.88 10.37
CA SER A 13 -1.50 -8.24 10.89
C SER A 13 -1.14 -8.28 12.38
N PRO A 14 -1.30 -9.41 13.07
CA PRO A 14 -0.78 -9.55 14.43
C PRO A 14 0.71 -9.24 14.55
N GLU A 15 1.52 -9.54 13.53
CA GLU A 15 2.96 -9.35 13.44
C GLU A 15 3.35 -7.97 12.87
N ARG A 16 2.46 -7.31 12.15
CA ARG A 16 2.67 -6.00 11.50
C ARG A 16 1.68 -4.99 12.05
N ARG A 17 2.16 -4.04 12.85
CA ARG A 17 1.36 -2.99 13.50
C ARG A 17 2.00 -1.62 13.26
N LEU A 18 1.25 -0.56 13.55
CA LEU A 18 1.81 0.79 13.49
C LEU A 18 2.72 1.10 14.68
N GLN A 19 2.44 0.50 15.83
CA GLN A 19 3.23 0.58 17.04
C GLN A 19 3.28 -0.79 17.73
N GLY A 20 4.47 -1.18 18.16
CA GLY A 20 4.71 -2.43 18.86
C GLY A 20 5.96 -2.35 19.72
N THR A 21 6.25 -3.42 20.46
CA THR A 21 7.43 -3.54 21.32
C THR A 21 8.31 -4.73 20.97
N LYS A 22 7.90 -5.51 19.95
CA LYS A 22 8.56 -6.76 19.53
C LYS A 22 8.86 -6.77 18.03
N GLY A 23 9.18 -5.63 17.44
CA GLY A 23 9.49 -5.52 16.04
C GLY A 23 8.27 -5.38 15.11
N GLN A 24 7.04 -5.18 15.65
CA GLN A 24 5.86 -5.12 14.80
C GLN A 24 5.78 -3.85 13.94
N GLY A 25 6.22 -2.69 14.47
CA GLY A 25 6.31 -1.46 13.68
C GLY A 25 7.40 -1.55 12.61
N LEU A 26 8.56 -2.10 12.98
CA LEU A 26 9.64 -2.39 12.04
C LEU A 26 9.19 -3.39 10.96
N ALA A 27 8.37 -4.38 11.29
CA ALA A 27 7.85 -5.34 10.30
C ALA A 27 6.92 -4.65 9.28
N THR A 28 6.09 -3.69 9.71
CA THR A 28 5.28 -2.85 8.82
C THR A 28 6.18 -2.00 7.91
N TYR A 29 7.21 -1.37 8.45
CA TYR A 29 8.18 -0.62 7.66
C TYR A 29 8.87 -1.49 6.61
N LYS A 30 9.34 -2.68 6.98
CA LYS A 30 9.99 -3.62 6.05
C LYS A 30 9.08 -3.97 4.88
N GLU A 31 7.81 -4.22 5.15
CA GLU A 31 6.83 -4.52 4.11
C GLU A 31 6.61 -3.30 3.19
N LEU A 32 6.42 -2.10 3.75
CA LEU A 32 6.30 -0.87 2.97
C LEU A 32 7.49 -0.66 2.02
N ILE A 33 8.72 -0.81 2.51
CA ILE A 33 9.90 -0.59 1.66
C ILE A 33 10.09 -1.72 0.65
N ARG A 34 9.74 -2.96 0.99
CA ARG A 34 9.79 -4.10 0.07
C ARG A 34 8.81 -3.92 -1.09
N ASN A 35 7.60 -3.44 -0.82
CA ASN A 35 6.55 -3.19 -1.80
C ASN A 35 6.69 -1.84 -2.52
N MET A 36 7.79 -1.10 -2.27
CA MET A 36 8.03 0.17 -2.93
C MET A 36 7.98 0.03 -4.45
N SER A 37 7.06 0.75 -5.08
CA SER A 37 6.72 0.63 -6.49
C SER A 37 6.68 1.98 -7.19
N THR A 38 6.95 1.94 -8.50
CA THR A 38 6.89 3.09 -9.42
C THR A 38 6.10 2.72 -10.67
N LYS A 39 5.75 3.68 -11.52
CA LYS A 39 5.09 3.39 -12.80
C LYS A 39 5.87 2.40 -13.68
N THR A 40 7.20 2.44 -13.64
CA THR A 40 8.07 1.54 -14.44
C THR A 40 8.38 0.22 -13.74
N ARG A 41 8.09 0.10 -12.45
CA ARG A 41 8.24 -1.12 -11.66
C ARG A 41 7.05 -1.22 -10.68
N PRO A 42 5.89 -1.68 -11.15
CA PRO A 42 4.66 -1.73 -10.37
C PRO A 42 4.66 -2.85 -9.32
N ASP A 43 5.45 -3.92 -9.52
CA ASP A 43 5.42 -5.15 -8.70
C ASP A 43 6.27 -5.07 -7.43
N GLY A 44 6.68 -3.85 -7.02
CA GLY A 44 7.51 -3.65 -5.84
C GLY A 44 9.02 -3.74 -6.08
N GLY A 45 9.80 -3.57 -5.01
CA GLY A 45 11.27 -3.65 -5.04
C GLY A 45 11.95 -2.52 -5.81
N ALA A 46 11.30 -1.36 -5.96
CA ALA A 46 11.82 -0.26 -6.77
C ALA A 46 12.94 0.55 -6.09
N LEU A 47 13.26 0.32 -4.82
CA LEU A 47 14.21 1.15 -4.07
C LEU A 47 15.56 1.32 -4.76
N THR A 48 16.20 0.21 -5.16
CA THR A 48 17.50 0.24 -5.85
C THR A 48 17.41 1.02 -7.17
N LEU A 49 16.36 0.77 -7.96
CA LEU A 49 16.13 1.48 -9.21
C LEU A 49 15.97 2.99 -8.99
N ILE A 50 15.29 3.39 -7.93
CA ILE A 50 15.11 4.81 -7.58
C ILE A 50 16.44 5.45 -7.23
N LEU A 51 17.27 4.79 -6.41
CA LEU A 51 18.58 5.28 -6.01
C LEU A 51 19.51 5.42 -7.22
N ASP A 52 19.58 4.39 -8.06
CA ASP A 52 20.43 4.40 -9.27
C ASP A 52 20.00 5.50 -10.26
N ARG A 53 18.67 5.65 -10.50
CA ARG A 53 18.14 6.70 -11.37
C ARG A 53 18.39 8.11 -10.83
N TRP A 54 18.26 8.30 -9.53
CA TRP A 54 18.55 9.58 -8.90
C TRP A 54 20.01 9.97 -9.13
N ILE A 55 20.97 9.07 -8.91
CA ILE A 55 22.39 9.34 -9.16
C ILE A 55 22.63 9.68 -10.63
N SER A 56 22.09 8.87 -11.55
CA SER A 56 22.21 9.11 -12.98
C SER A 56 21.61 10.46 -13.40
N SER A 57 20.49 10.87 -12.79
CA SER A 57 19.89 12.19 -13.02
C SER A 57 20.82 13.32 -12.56
N VAL A 58 21.38 13.20 -11.35
CA VAL A 58 22.33 14.19 -10.81
C VAL A 58 23.58 14.28 -11.68
N GLN A 59 24.11 13.16 -12.17
CA GLN A 59 25.25 13.13 -13.10
C GLN A 59 24.90 13.85 -14.40
N SER A 60 23.77 13.52 -15.03
CA SER A 60 23.32 14.15 -16.28
C SER A 60 23.10 15.65 -16.14
N GLU A 61 22.46 16.08 -15.05
CA GLU A 61 22.28 17.51 -14.75
C GLU A 61 23.61 18.23 -14.54
N THR A 62 24.56 17.61 -13.81
CA THR A 62 25.88 18.18 -13.56
C THR A 62 26.69 18.32 -14.87
N ALA A 63 26.63 17.30 -15.73
CA ALA A 63 27.27 17.35 -17.05
C ALA A 63 26.73 18.51 -17.90
N ALA A 64 25.40 18.66 -17.93
CA ALA A 64 24.74 19.74 -18.68
C ALA A 64 25.07 21.14 -18.15
N GLU A 65 25.18 21.31 -16.84
CA GLU A 65 25.46 22.59 -16.18
C GLU A 65 26.95 23.01 -16.28
N THR A 66 27.87 22.04 -16.17
CA THR A 66 29.30 22.33 -16.05
C THR A 66 30.06 22.15 -17.35
N GLY A 67 29.55 21.35 -18.29
CA GLY A 67 30.25 20.95 -19.51
C GLY A 67 31.50 20.09 -19.28
N LEU A 68 31.69 19.59 -18.03
CA LEU A 68 32.82 18.72 -17.68
C LEU A 68 32.65 17.32 -18.30
N ALA A 69 33.76 16.70 -18.65
CA ALA A 69 33.75 15.35 -19.19
C ALA A 69 33.38 14.32 -18.09
N ASP A 70 32.49 13.40 -18.42
CA ASP A 70 32.10 12.30 -17.55
C ASP A 70 33.33 11.49 -17.08
N GLY A 71 33.39 11.15 -15.79
CA GLY A 71 34.52 10.43 -15.19
C GLY A 71 35.77 11.27 -14.94
N SER A 72 35.79 12.58 -15.24
CA SER A 72 36.90 13.44 -14.82
C SER A 72 36.87 13.71 -13.31
N PRO A 73 38.02 13.89 -12.62
CA PRO A 73 38.05 14.20 -11.18
C PRO A 73 37.29 15.47 -10.81
N GLU A 74 37.22 16.44 -11.71
CA GLU A 74 36.48 17.69 -11.56
C GLU A 74 34.96 17.42 -11.64
N PHE A 75 34.55 16.57 -12.57
CA PHE A 75 33.15 16.14 -12.72
C PHE A 75 32.66 15.37 -11.47
N GLU A 76 33.43 14.38 -11.02
CA GLU A 76 33.09 13.61 -9.81
C GLU A 76 32.91 14.52 -8.57
N LYS A 77 33.79 15.50 -8.37
CA LYS A 77 33.65 16.49 -7.30
C LYS A 77 32.40 17.36 -7.46
N ALA A 78 32.06 17.74 -8.67
CA ALA A 78 30.87 18.54 -8.94
C ALA A 78 29.58 17.74 -8.63
N VAL A 79 29.52 16.46 -9.07
CA VAL A 79 28.43 15.55 -8.76
C VAL A 79 28.33 15.31 -7.26
N GLU A 80 29.45 15.02 -6.57
CA GLU A 80 29.48 14.82 -5.13
C GLU A 80 28.94 16.06 -4.38
N LYS A 81 29.37 17.25 -4.77
CA LYS A 81 28.86 18.50 -4.22
C LYS A 81 27.36 18.63 -4.38
N LYS A 82 26.82 18.36 -5.56
CA LYS A 82 25.38 18.45 -5.85
C LYS A 82 24.58 17.42 -5.05
N ILE A 83 25.11 16.20 -4.88
CA ILE A 83 24.55 15.19 -4.00
C ILE A 83 24.51 15.69 -2.57
N PHE A 84 25.60 16.28 -2.06
CA PHE A 84 25.63 16.84 -0.69
C PHE A 84 24.66 18.01 -0.51
N GLU A 85 24.42 18.83 -1.51
CA GLU A 85 23.42 19.89 -1.46
C GLU A 85 21.99 19.32 -1.33
N VAL A 86 21.66 18.28 -2.10
CA VAL A 86 20.37 17.56 -1.96
C VAL A 86 20.23 16.93 -0.59
N ILE A 87 21.27 16.23 -0.13
CA ILE A 87 21.33 15.52 1.14
C ILE A 87 21.29 16.50 2.32
N GLY A 88 21.95 17.65 2.20
CA GLY A 88 21.97 18.69 3.24
C GLY A 88 20.60 19.19 3.65
N THR A 89 19.64 19.14 2.73
CA THR A 89 18.24 19.49 3.04
C THR A 89 17.54 18.48 3.96
N LEU A 90 18.09 17.28 4.13
CA LEU A 90 17.56 16.24 5.00
C LEU A 90 18.12 16.35 6.43
N ASN A 91 19.25 17.02 6.62
CA ASN A 91 19.96 17.09 7.91
C ASN A 91 19.13 17.73 9.03
N GLU A 92 18.16 18.58 8.70
CA GLU A 92 17.26 19.22 9.66
C GLU A 92 16.17 18.26 10.17
N MET A 93 16.00 17.13 9.51
CA MET A 93 15.00 16.11 9.88
C MET A 93 15.60 15.13 10.90
N VAL A 94 14.73 14.53 11.71
CA VAL A 94 15.11 13.44 12.61
C VAL A 94 15.80 12.33 11.81
N HIS A 95 16.96 11.87 12.26
CA HIS A 95 17.82 10.89 11.54
C HIS A 95 18.33 11.31 10.16
N GLY A 96 18.14 12.57 9.77
CA GLY A 96 18.56 13.08 8.45
C GLY A 96 20.04 12.92 8.17
N PHE A 97 20.89 13.13 9.17
CA PHE A 97 22.35 13.00 9.05
C PHE A 97 22.79 11.56 8.68
N ASP A 98 22.26 10.55 9.37
CA ASP A 98 22.59 9.16 9.08
C ASP A 98 22.05 8.70 7.73
N PHE A 99 20.83 9.12 7.40
CA PHE A 99 20.22 8.88 6.08
C PHE A 99 21.09 9.48 4.96
N ALA A 100 21.55 10.70 5.15
CA ALA A 100 22.46 11.42 4.26
C ALA A 100 23.80 10.68 4.07
N LYS A 101 24.39 10.21 5.16
CA LYS A 101 25.62 9.43 5.13
C LYS A 101 25.46 8.15 4.32
N LEU A 102 24.34 7.44 4.48
CA LEU A 102 24.06 6.22 3.74
C LEU A 102 23.88 6.48 2.24
N LEU A 103 23.20 7.55 1.85
CA LEU A 103 23.11 7.97 0.44
C LEU A 103 24.50 8.29 -0.13
N THR A 104 25.39 8.89 0.64
CA THR A 104 26.78 9.16 0.22
C THR A 104 27.55 7.85 0.01
N ILE A 105 27.42 6.88 0.92
CA ILE A 105 28.07 5.57 0.77
C ILE A 105 27.52 4.89 -0.49
N TYR A 106 26.21 4.91 -0.70
CA TYR A 106 25.59 4.35 -1.89
C TYR A 106 26.13 4.98 -3.18
N TYR A 107 26.23 6.31 -3.23
CA TYR A 107 26.78 7.02 -4.39
C TYR A 107 28.22 6.60 -4.68
N ARG A 108 29.10 6.57 -3.67
CA ARG A 108 30.51 6.15 -3.86
C ARG A 108 30.61 4.71 -4.35
N SER A 109 29.79 3.82 -3.78
CA SER A 109 29.74 2.42 -4.22
C SER A 109 29.21 2.28 -5.65
N TYR A 110 28.24 3.12 -6.03
CA TYR A 110 27.72 3.18 -7.40
C TYR A 110 28.80 3.59 -8.40
N THR A 111 29.54 4.67 -8.13
CA THR A 111 30.60 5.16 -9.03
C THR A 111 31.79 4.21 -9.13
N GLN A 112 32.06 3.44 -8.08
CA GLN A 112 33.15 2.45 -8.04
C GLN A 112 32.72 1.06 -8.59
N GLY A 113 31.45 0.88 -8.94
CA GLY A 113 30.92 -0.43 -9.33
C GLY A 113 30.92 -1.48 -8.21
N ASN A 114 30.89 -1.03 -6.94
CA ASN A 114 30.90 -1.91 -5.78
C ASN A 114 29.48 -2.31 -5.39
N ASP A 115 28.97 -3.40 -5.97
CA ASP A 115 27.64 -3.89 -5.74
C ASP A 115 27.44 -4.47 -4.32
N GLU A 116 28.52 -4.92 -3.66
CA GLU A 116 28.46 -5.43 -2.29
C GLU A 116 28.09 -4.30 -1.31
N ASP A 117 28.77 -3.18 -1.38
CA ASP A 117 28.51 -2.04 -0.48
C ASP A 117 27.16 -1.36 -0.83
N LYS A 118 26.77 -1.33 -2.09
CA LYS A 118 25.41 -0.92 -2.48
C LYS A 118 24.36 -1.80 -1.80
N ALA A 119 24.55 -3.12 -1.82
CA ALA A 119 23.64 -4.07 -1.21
C ALA A 119 23.53 -3.88 0.33
N LYS A 120 24.66 -3.60 1.01
CA LYS A 120 24.67 -3.28 2.45
C LYS A 120 23.85 -2.03 2.77
N VAL A 121 23.96 -0.97 1.96
CA VAL A 121 23.15 0.25 2.14
C VAL A 121 21.67 -0.04 1.88
N VAL A 122 21.32 -0.79 0.83
CA VAL A 122 19.94 -1.18 0.55
C VAL A 122 19.37 -2.04 1.69
N LYS A 123 20.14 -2.98 2.23
CA LYS A 123 19.81 -3.78 3.43
C LYS A 123 19.46 -2.86 4.61
N TRP A 124 20.25 -1.79 4.83
CA TRP A 124 19.95 -0.84 5.87
C TRP A 124 18.64 -0.09 5.64
N PHE A 125 18.43 0.46 4.45
CA PHE A 125 17.18 1.14 4.09
C PHE A 125 15.95 0.24 4.19
N ARG A 126 16.11 -1.06 4.00
CA ARG A 126 15.04 -2.06 4.21
C ARG A 126 14.79 -2.40 5.67
N GLY A 127 15.57 -1.85 6.60
CA GLY A 127 15.45 -2.16 8.04
C GLY A 127 15.89 -3.59 8.40
N GLU A 128 16.77 -4.21 7.61
CA GLU A 128 17.16 -5.61 7.76
C GLU A 128 18.34 -5.85 8.70
N TYR A 129 18.99 -4.78 9.19
CA TYR A 129 20.02 -4.92 10.23
C TYR A 129 19.40 -5.28 11.58
N VAL A 130 19.95 -6.30 12.23
CA VAL A 130 19.45 -6.83 13.50
C VAL A 130 19.97 -6.02 14.69
N ASN A 131 21.22 -5.54 14.59
CA ASN A 131 21.86 -4.80 15.67
C ASN A 131 22.78 -3.69 15.16
N LYS A 132 23.02 -2.70 16.03
CA LYS A 132 23.84 -1.53 15.71
C LYS A 132 25.31 -1.87 15.46
N THR A 133 25.82 -2.95 16.06
CA THR A 133 27.23 -3.37 15.92
C THR A 133 27.49 -3.82 14.47
N GLU A 134 26.57 -4.59 13.89
CA GLU A 134 26.65 -5.02 12.49
C GLU A 134 26.62 -3.80 11.55
N ALA A 135 25.65 -2.89 11.72
CA ALA A 135 25.56 -1.67 10.92
C ALA A 135 26.80 -0.78 11.04
N LYS A 136 27.40 -0.71 12.24
CA LYS A 136 28.64 0.04 12.49
C LYS A 136 29.83 -0.60 11.79
N SER A 137 29.97 -1.91 11.83
CA SER A 137 31.10 -2.61 11.19
C SER A 137 31.03 -2.54 9.66
N GLU A 138 29.83 -2.65 9.07
CA GLU A 138 29.64 -2.70 7.63
C GLU A 138 29.53 -1.32 6.96
N LEU A 139 28.89 -0.34 7.63
CA LEU A 139 28.54 0.95 7.06
C LEU A 139 29.08 2.14 7.88
N GLY A 140 29.71 1.89 9.02
CA GLY A 140 30.17 2.96 9.90
C GLY A 140 29.05 3.80 10.52
N VAL A 141 27.80 3.33 10.52
CA VAL A 141 26.64 4.00 11.14
C VAL A 141 26.25 3.27 12.43
N ASN A 142 26.01 4.02 13.50
CA ASN A 142 25.67 3.45 14.81
C ASN A 142 24.15 3.54 15.11
N ILE A 143 23.34 3.46 14.07
CA ILE A 143 21.89 3.53 14.15
C ILE A 143 21.29 2.49 13.22
N ILE A 144 20.16 1.93 13.60
CA ILE A 144 19.31 1.05 12.78
C ILE A 144 17.86 1.50 12.93
N ILE A 145 17.04 1.19 11.96
CA ILE A 145 15.61 1.47 12.00
C ILE A 145 14.94 0.57 13.03
N SER A 146 14.08 1.13 13.86
CA SER A 146 13.42 0.45 14.99
C SER A 146 11.90 0.63 15.00
N ASP A 147 11.22 -0.05 15.94
CA ASP A 147 9.78 0.10 16.17
C ASP A 147 9.35 1.54 16.50
N ASP A 148 10.23 2.32 17.10
CA ASP A 148 9.89 3.65 17.60
C ASP A 148 10.02 4.73 16.52
N ASP A 149 10.99 4.58 15.61
CA ASP A 149 11.42 5.62 14.68
C ASP A 149 11.17 5.34 13.19
N TRP A 150 10.64 4.19 12.84
CA TRP A 150 10.40 3.81 11.45
C TRP A 150 9.61 4.85 10.64
N TYR A 151 8.67 5.54 11.27
CA TYR A 151 7.86 6.56 10.61
C TYR A 151 8.68 7.81 10.25
N GLU A 152 9.71 8.15 11.04
CA GLU A 152 10.64 9.24 10.72
C GLU A 152 11.37 8.95 9.40
N TYR A 153 11.75 7.69 9.16
CA TYR A 153 12.38 7.28 7.91
C TYR A 153 11.42 7.32 6.72
N ILE A 154 10.14 7.05 6.90
CA ILE A 154 9.12 7.24 5.86
C ILE A 154 9.03 8.72 5.45
N LYS A 155 9.08 9.64 6.42
CA LYS A 155 9.11 11.09 6.13
C LYS A 155 10.38 11.50 5.38
N LEU A 156 11.54 10.96 5.77
CA LEU A 156 12.82 11.17 5.07
C LEU A 156 12.74 10.68 3.62
N PHE A 157 12.21 9.48 3.38
CA PHE A 157 12.00 8.97 2.03
C PHE A 157 11.10 9.89 1.20
N ALA A 158 10.00 10.40 1.77
CA ALA A 158 9.11 11.29 1.04
C ALA A 158 9.83 12.56 0.55
N VAL A 159 10.64 13.18 1.40
CA VAL A 159 11.45 14.36 1.04
C VAL A 159 12.53 14.01 0.03
N PHE A 160 13.25 12.90 0.23
CA PHE A 160 14.26 12.39 -0.71
C PHE A 160 13.66 12.13 -2.10
N LEU A 161 12.54 11.41 -2.16
CA LEU A 161 11.86 11.08 -3.42
C LEU A 161 11.44 12.35 -4.20
N LYS A 162 11.00 13.38 -3.49
CA LYS A 162 10.74 14.68 -4.13
C LYS A 162 11.99 15.26 -4.78
N LYS A 163 13.14 15.15 -4.11
CA LYS A 163 14.45 15.58 -4.65
C LYS A 163 14.94 14.67 -5.78
N ALA A 164 14.56 13.41 -5.77
CA ALA A 164 14.85 12.45 -6.84
C ALA A 164 13.91 12.57 -8.07
N GLY A 165 13.10 13.65 -8.13
CA GLY A 165 12.26 13.96 -9.30
C GLY A 165 10.85 13.34 -9.26
N TYR A 166 10.48 12.66 -8.18
CA TYR A 166 9.11 12.16 -7.98
C TYR A 166 8.20 13.24 -7.38
N SER A 167 6.89 13.04 -7.46
CA SER A 167 5.92 13.96 -6.82
C SER A 167 5.90 13.83 -5.30
N GLY A 168 6.27 12.68 -4.76
CA GLY A 168 6.32 12.35 -3.35
C GLY A 168 6.11 10.86 -3.12
N LEU A 169 5.78 10.50 -1.88
CA LEU A 169 5.52 9.14 -1.42
C LEU A 169 4.04 8.99 -1.04
N LEU A 170 3.38 7.97 -1.54
CA LEU A 170 2.05 7.56 -1.14
C LEU A 170 2.14 6.24 -0.36
N VAL A 171 1.70 6.25 0.88
CA VAL A 171 1.67 5.09 1.78
C VAL A 171 0.25 4.57 1.85
N LEU A 172 0.07 3.30 1.51
CA LEU A 172 -1.20 2.58 1.61
C LEU A 172 -1.09 1.56 2.75
N VAL A 173 -1.98 1.65 3.72
CA VAL A 173 -2.04 0.70 4.84
C VAL A 173 -3.43 0.09 4.87
N ASP A 174 -3.52 -1.20 4.64
CA ASP A 174 -4.81 -1.90 4.71
C ASP A 174 -4.95 -2.74 5.98
N GLU A 175 -6.12 -3.33 6.15
CA GLU A 175 -6.45 -4.22 7.27
C GLU A 175 -6.38 -3.54 8.66
N LEU A 176 -6.85 -2.27 8.78
CA LEU A 176 -6.97 -1.60 10.09
C LEU A 176 -7.79 -2.40 11.11
N VAL A 177 -8.61 -3.33 10.64
CA VAL A 177 -9.36 -4.26 11.49
C VAL A 177 -8.43 -5.07 12.42
N ASN A 178 -7.17 -5.30 12.04
CA ASN A 178 -6.19 -5.99 12.88
C ASN A 178 -5.75 -5.15 14.09
N ILE A 179 -5.80 -3.82 14.03
CA ILE A 179 -5.64 -2.96 15.22
C ILE A 179 -6.88 -3.10 16.12
N TYR A 180 -8.08 -3.06 15.54
CA TYR A 180 -9.33 -3.22 16.26
C TYR A 180 -9.39 -4.56 17.02
N LYS A 181 -8.87 -5.64 16.44
CA LYS A 181 -8.81 -6.98 17.04
C LYS A 181 -7.78 -7.12 18.18
N ILE A 182 -6.86 -6.17 18.39
CA ILE A 182 -5.88 -6.26 19.50
C ILE A 182 -6.63 -6.35 20.85
N PRO A 183 -6.45 -7.43 21.63
CA PRO A 183 -7.20 -7.62 22.88
C PRO A 183 -6.82 -6.57 23.94
N ASN A 184 -5.53 -6.30 24.10
CA ASN A 184 -4.99 -5.35 25.07
C ASN A 184 -5.32 -3.90 24.66
N SER A 185 -6.10 -3.21 25.51
CA SER A 185 -6.55 -1.83 25.25
C SER A 185 -5.41 -0.82 25.16
N ILE A 186 -4.36 -0.97 25.98
CA ILE A 186 -3.21 -0.07 26.02
C ILE A 186 -2.42 -0.20 24.70
N THR A 187 -2.13 -1.44 24.27
CA THR A 187 -1.45 -1.69 23.01
C THR A 187 -2.25 -1.15 21.82
N ARG A 188 -3.57 -1.31 21.85
CA ARG A 188 -4.47 -0.77 20.82
C ARG A 188 -4.42 0.75 20.81
N GLN A 189 -4.44 1.40 21.96
CA GLN A 189 -4.35 2.85 22.10
C GLN A 189 -3.02 3.39 21.54
N TYR A 190 -1.88 2.76 21.78
CA TYR A 190 -0.59 3.18 21.19
C TYR A 190 -0.61 3.17 19.66
N ASN A 191 -1.33 2.23 19.04
CA ASN A 191 -1.52 2.24 17.58
C ASN A 191 -2.39 3.42 17.13
N TYR A 192 -3.44 3.77 17.88
CA TYR A 192 -4.26 4.95 17.60
C TYR A 192 -3.49 6.27 17.82
N GLU A 193 -2.61 6.33 18.80
CA GLU A 193 -1.69 7.47 19.00
C GLU A 193 -0.72 7.63 17.82
N LYS A 194 -0.26 6.52 17.23
CA LYS A 194 0.55 6.57 16.01
C LYS A 194 -0.24 7.15 14.83
N ILE A 195 -1.50 6.75 14.63
CA ILE A 195 -2.40 7.34 13.62
C ILE A 195 -2.57 8.84 13.87
N LEU A 196 -2.81 9.25 15.12
CA LEU A 196 -2.92 10.65 15.49
C LEU A 196 -1.66 11.44 15.17
N THR A 197 -0.49 10.86 15.45
CA THR A 197 0.82 11.47 15.13
C THR A 197 0.94 11.70 13.62
N MET A 198 0.65 10.69 12.80
CA MET A 198 0.67 10.79 11.34
C MET A 198 -0.28 11.87 10.83
N TYR A 199 -1.50 11.91 11.35
CA TYR A 199 -2.49 12.91 11.01
C TYR A 199 -2.03 14.34 11.37
N ASN A 200 -1.55 14.53 12.59
CA ASN A 200 -1.06 15.83 13.05
C ASN A 200 0.17 16.30 12.26
N ASP A 201 1.11 15.43 11.95
CA ASP A 201 2.31 15.75 11.16
C ASP A 201 1.94 16.21 9.75
N THR A 202 0.90 15.62 9.15
CA THR A 202 0.37 16.06 7.85
C THR A 202 -0.20 17.48 7.94
N LEU A 203 -1.02 17.77 8.96
CA LEU A 203 -1.60 19.09 9.16
C LEU A 203 -0.58 20.18 9.53
N GLN A 204 0.47 19.81 10.27
CA GLN A 204 1.51 20.73 10.73
C GLN A 204 2.64 20.91 9.71
N GLY A 205 2.56 20.29 8.53
CA GLY A 205 3.59 20.37 7.49
C GLY A 205 4.90 19.64 7.81
N LYS A 206 4.89 18.74 8.82
CA LYS A 206 6.04 17.90 9.17
C LYS A 206 6.19 16.68 8.27
N ALA A 207 5.09 16.24 7.65
CA ALA A 207 5.04 15.13 6.69
C ALA A 207 4.93 15.67 5.24
N ARG A 208 5.96 16.40 4.79
CA ARG A 208 5.99 16.99 3.44
C ARG A 208 6.12 15.92 2.37
N TYR A 209 5.38 16.08 1.27
CA TYR A 209 5.39 15.19 0.11
C TYR A 209 4.96 13.76 0.43
N LEU A 210 4.26 13.57 1.55
CA LEU A 210 3.77 12.29 2.04
C LEU A 210 2.24 12.29 2.05
N GLY A 211 1.63 11.34 1.36
CA GLY A 211 0.22 11.00 1.47
C GLY A 211 0.06 9.65 2.17
N ILE A 212 -0.91 9.52 3.06
CA ILE A 212 -1.20 8.26 3.75
C ILE A 212 -2.68 7.94 3.58
N ILE A 213 -2.99 6.75 3.07
CA ILE A 213 -4.34 6.23 2.94
C ILE A 213 -4.40 4.93 3.76
N MET A 214 -5.41 4.81 4.60
CA MET A 214 -5.63 3.63 5.43
C MET A 214 -6.99 3.02 5.12
N GLY A 215 -7.02 1.69 4.89
CA GLY A 215 -8.24 0.91 4.63
C GLY A 215 -8.74 0.20 5.89
N GLY A 216 -10.06 0.16 6.05
CA GLY A 216 -10.67 -0.53 7.16
C GLY A 216 -12.20 -0.63 7.04
N THR A 217 -12.81 -1.45 7.88
CA THR A 217 -14.26 -1.59 7.94
C THR A 217 -14.90 -0.47 8.78
N PRO A 218 -16.17 -0.11 8.55
CA PRO A 218 -16.88 0.89 9.38
C PRO A 218 -16.76 0.59 10.88
N GLN A 219 -16.87 -0.68 11.28
CA GLN A 219 -16.77 -1.08 12.67
C GLN A 219 -15.41 -0.73 13.28
N CYS A 220 -14.30 -0.95 12.58
CA CYS A 220 -12.97 -0.65 13.13
C CYS A 220 -12.72 0.86 13.29
N ILE A 221 -13.47 1.71 12.58
CA ILE A 221 -13.40 3.16 12.70
C ILE A 221 -14.38 3.69 13.75
N GLU A 222 -15.67 3.35 13.61
CA GLU A 222 -16.79 4.01 14.28
C GLU A 222 -17.13 3.47 15.67
N ASP A 223 -16.72 2.24 15.99
CA ASP A 223 -16.96 1.66 17.32
C ASP A 223 -16.28 2.52 18.40
N THR A 224 -17.10 3.14 19.23
CA THR A 224 -16.64 4.03 20.32
C THR A 224 -16.03 3.31 21.51
N ARG A 225 -16.09 1.97 21.56
CA ARG A 225 -15.48 1.16 22.61
C ARG A 225 -14.10 0.63 22.22
N ARG A 226 -13.91 0.26 20.96
CA ARG A 226 -12.69 -0.40 20.50
C ARG A 226 -12.12 0.17 19.21
N GLY A 227 -12.94 0.81 18.37
CA GLY A 227 -12.53 1.39 17.09
C GLY A 227 -11.66 2.63 17.26
N VAL A 228 -11.31 3.24 16.14
CA VAL A 228 -10.55 4.49 16.10
C VAL A 228 -11.26 5.59 16.90
N TYR A 229 -12.60 5.61 16.89
CA TYR A 229 -13.40 6.58 17.65
C TYR A 229 -13.45 6.32 19.17
N SER A 230 -12.88 5.22 19.65
CA SER A 230 -12.66 5.01 21.08
C SER A 230 -11.56 5.96 21.63
N TYR A 231 -10.70 6.49 20.75
CA TYR A 231 -9.69 7.45 21.09
C TYR A 231 -10.19 8.87 20.75
N GLU A 232 -10.57 9.62 21.79
CA GLU A 232 -11.28 10.92 21.68
C GLU A 232 -10.56 11.92 20.77
N ALA A 233 -9.21 11.95 20.83
CA ALA A 233 -8.43 12.87 20.01
C ALA A 233 -8.53 12.57 18.51
N LEU A 234 -8.69 11.30 18.11
CA LEU A 234 -8.97 10.92 16.72
C LEU A 234 -10.44 11.14 16.38
N ARG A 235 -11.36 10.75 17.27
CA ARG A 235 -12.79 10.95 17.04
C ARG A 235 -13.11 12.41 16.71
N SER A 236 -12.59 13.35 17.47
CA SER A 236 -12.83 14.78 17.25
C SER A 236 -12.30 15.31 15.91
N ARG A 237 -11.31 14.63 15.29
CA ARG A 237 -10.68 15.01 14.02
C ARG A 237 -11.25 14.28 12.80
N LEU A 238 -11.72 13.08 13.01
CA LEU A 238 -12.13 12.16 11.93
C LEU A 238 -13.66 12.03 11.82
N ALA A 239 -14.42 12.49 12.83
CA ALA A 239 -15.88 12.45 12.77
C ALA A 239 -16.43 13.26 11.59
N GLU A 240 -17.54 12.80 11.05
CA GLU A 240 -18.22 13.44 9.93
C GLU A 240 -18.56 14.91 10.22
N GLY A 241 -18.38 15.74 9.22
CA GLY A 241 -18.79 17.15 9.27
C GLY A 241 -20.32 17.30 9.31
N ARG A 242 -20.79 18.45 9.84
CA ARG A 242 -22.24 18.74 10.00
C ARG A 242 -22.99 18.90 8.66
N PHE A 243 -22.27 19.02 7.56
CA PHE A 243 -22.85 19.31 6.24
C PHE A 243 -22.93 18.06 5.33
N GLY A 244 -22.41 16.91 5.79
CA GLY A 244 -22.59 15.64 5.10
C GLY A 244 -24.08 15.28 5.07
N ARG A 245 -24.61 15.02 3.87
CA ARG A 245 -26.00 14.57 3.64
C ARG A 245 -25.97 13.34 2.74
N GLU A 246 -27.01 12.53 2.86
CA GLU A 246 -27.20 11.38 1.97
C GLU A 246 -27.15 11.84 0.49
N GLY A 247 -26.27 11.21 -0.30
CA GLY A 247 -26.05 11.58 -1.71
C GLY A 247 -25.02 12.69 -1.97
N ILE A 248 -24.52 13.42 -0.94
CA ILE A 248 -23.46 14.44 -1.09
C ILE A 248 -22.23 13.98 -0.31
N ARG A 249 -21.19 13.56 -1.04
CA ARG A 249 -19.93 13.06 -0.44
C ARG A 249 -18.90 14.18 -0.40
N ASP A 250 -18.27 14.36 0.76
CA ASP A 250 -17.06 15.16 0.88
C ASP A 250 -15.84 14.27 0.63
N MET A 251 -15.31 14.31 -0.59
CA MET A 251 -14.09 13.57 -0.97
C MET A 251 -12.80 14.19 -0.42
N LEU A 252 -12.88 15.31 0.28
CA LEU A 252 -11.77 15.95 0.97
C LEU A 252 -11.80 15.68 2.49
N ALA A 253 -12.84 15.01 2.98
CA ALA A 253 -12.93 14.60 4.37
C ALA A 253 -11.81 13.58 4.70
N PRO A 254 -11.32 13.57 5.96
CA PRO A 254 -10.30 12.62 6.38
C PRO A 254 -10.78 11.15 6.38
N VAL A 255 -12.09 10.92 6.46
CA VAL A 255 -12.72 9.61 6.33
C VAL A 255 -13.64 9.62 5.12
N ILE A 256 -13.36 8.75 4.16
CA ILE A 256 -14.17 8.56 2.95
C ILE A 256 -14.88 7.20 3.09
N LYS A 257 -16.21 7.22 3.20
CA LYS A 257 -17.01 6.01 3.21
C LYS A 257 -17.24 5.52 1.78
N LEU A 258 -16.79 4.28 1.52
CA LEU A 258 -17.11 3.61 0.26
C LEU A 258 -18.50 3.00 0.37
N THR A 259 -19.32 3.23 -0.65
CA THR A 259 -20.62 2.53 -0.80
C THR A 259 -20.45 1.30 -1.65
N PRO A 260 -21.28 0.27 -1.47
CA PRO A 260 -21.37 -0.83 -2.42
C PRO A 260 -21.56 -0.31 -3.86
N LEU A 261 -21.05 -1.05 -4.84
CA LEU A 261 -21.28 -0.74 -6.24
C LEU A 261 -22.78 -0.87 -6.56
N THR A 262 -23.28 0.04 -7.39
CA THR A 262 -24.64 -0.08 -7.94
C THR A 262 -24.72 -1.22 -8.95
N TYR A 263 -25.94 -1.57 -9.35
CA TYR A 263 -26.16 -2.57 -10.40
C TYR A 263 -25.46 -2.19 -11.73
N GLU A 264 -25.56 -0.92 -12.11
CA GLU A 264 -24.95 -0.38 -13.32
C GLU A 264 -23.41 -0.38 -13.24
N GLU A 265 -22.85 -0.06 -12.07
CA GLU A 265 -21.41 -0.12 -11.83
C GLU A 265 -20.90 -1.56 -11.88
N MET A 266 -21.67 -2.53 -11.37
CA MET A 266 -21.36 -3.96 -11.50
C MET A 266 -21.38 -4.42 -12.96
N LEU A 267 -22.34 -3.93 -13.76
CA LEU A 267 -22.38 -4.25 -15.20
C LEU A 267 -21.13 -3.74 -15.92
N VAL A 268 -20.73 -2.49 -15.66
CA VAL A 268 -19.47 -1.94 -16.21
C VAL A 268 -18.24 -2.74 -15.76
N LEU A 269 -18.24 -3.24 -14.53
CA LEU A 269 -17.16 -4.09 -14.00
C LEU A 269 -17.09 -5.41 -14.80
N THR A 270 -18.22 -6.09 -15.02
CA THR A 270 -18.28 -7.35 -15.79
C THR A 270 -17.89 -7.15 -17.25
N GLU A 271 -18.31 -6.06 -17.90
CA GLU A 271 -17.87 -5.70 -19.26
C GLU A 271 -16.34 -5.59 -19.34
N LYS A 272 -15.72 -4.84 -18.43
CA LYS A 272 -14.26 -4.69 -18.39
C LYS A 272 -13.54 -6.01 -18.14
N LEU A 273 -14.07 -6.86 -17.26
CA LEU A 273 -13.49 -8.18 -16.98
C LEU A 273 -13.54 -9.07 -18.22
N ALA A 274 -14.67 -9.09 -18.94
CA ALA A 274 -14.82 -9.86 -20.17
C ALA A 274 -13.82 -9.40 -21.25
N ASP A 275 -13.63 -8.09 -21.42
CA ASP A 275 -12.68 -7.53 -22.37
C ASP A 275 -11.22 -7.88 -21.98
N ILE A 276 -10.85 -7.74 -20.71
CA ILE A 276 -9.51 -8.08 -20.20
C ILE A 276 -9.25 -9.58 -20.41
N HIS A 277 -10.22 -10.43 -20.08
CA HIS A 277 -10.09 -11.88 -20.23
C HIS A 277 -9.92 -12.28 -21.70
N ALA A 278 -10.76 -11.72 -22.59
CA ALA A 278 -10.67 -11.98 -24.03
C ALA A 278 -9.31 -11.54 -24.62
N GLN A 279 -8.78 -10.39 -24.20
CA GLN A 279 -7.46 -9.91 -24.61
C GLN A 279 -6.33 -10.79 -24.07
N LEU A 280 -6.39 -11.21 -22.80
CA LEU A 280 -5.37 -12.03 -22.16
C LEU A 280 -5.24 -13.40 -22.83
N PHE A 281 -6.36 -14.05 -23.17
CA PHE A 281 -6.40 -15.37 -23.78
C PHE A 281 -6.49 -15.37 -25.30
N GLY A 282 -6.57 -14.18 -25.93
CA GLY A 282 -6.50 -14.02 -27.39
C GLY A 282 -7.71 -14.59 -28.15
N TYR A 283 -8.92 -14.45 -27.62
CA TYR A 283 -10.15 -14.91 -28.29
C TYR A 283 -11.17 -13.77 -28.46
N PRO A 284 -12.09 -13.85 -29.45
CA PRO A 284 -13.16 -12.88 -29.57
C PRO A 284 -14.14 -13.04 -28.40
N GLN A 285 -14.45 -11.93 -27.73
CA GLN A 285 -15.43 -11.92 -26.64
C GLN A 285 -16.79 -12.46 -27.12
N ARG A 286 -17.36 -13.41 -26.36
CA ARG A 286 -18.58 -14.14 -26.71
C ARG A 286 -19.76 -13.83 -25.79
N ILE A 287 -19.47 -13.33 -24.56
CA ILE A 287 -20.52 -13.00 -23.60
C ILE A 287 -21.16 -11.68 -24.01
N THR A 288 -22.46 -11.71 -24.21
CA THR A 288 -23.25 -10.53 -24.59
C THR A 288 -23.60 -9.69 -23.34
N GLN A 289 -23.98 -8.43 -23.55
CA GLN A 289 -24.51 -7.60 -22.49
C GLN A 289 -25.75 -8.21 -21.81
N ALA A 290 -26.59 -8.92 -22.60
CA ALA A 290 -27.75 -9.63 -22.05
C ALA A 290 -27.35 -10.77 -21.11
N ASP A 291 -26.28 -11.52 -21.43
CA ASP A 291 -25.75 -12.56 -20.56
C ASP A 291 -25.16 -11.97 -19.25
N MET A 292 -24.46 -10.83 -19.33
CA MET A 292 -23.94 -10.13 -18.15
C MET A 292 -25.05 -9.63 -17.23
N ILE A 293 -26.12 -9.08 -17.81
CA ILE A 293 -27.33 -8.67 -17.07
C ILE A 293 -27.96 -9.87 -16.40
N ALA A 294 -28.13 -10.99 -17.11
CA ALA A 294 -28.69 -12.23 -16.57
C ALA A 294 -27.84 -12.77 -15.41
N PHE A 295 -26.52 -12.80 -15.56
CA PHE A 295 -25.57 -13.20 -14.52
C PHE A 295 -25.70 -12.32 -13.26
N ILE A 296 -25.62 -11.00 -13.40
CA ILE A 296 -25.72 -10.07 -12.26
C ILE A 296 -27.09 -10.22 -11.57
N THR A 297 -28.18 -10.33 -12.35
CA THR A 297 -29.52 -10.53 -11.81
C THR A 297 -29.62 -11.83 -10.99
N GLN A 298 -28.97 -12.89 -11.45
CA GLN A 298 -28.89 -14.15 -10.72
C GLN A 298 -28.11 -14.01 -9.44
N GLU A 299 -26.94 -13.36 -9.46
CA GLU A 299 -26.13 -13.14 -8.24
C GLU A 299 -26.92 -12.36 -7.18
N TYR A 300 -27.62 -11.30 -7.58
CA TYR A 300 -28.48 -10.56 -6.66
C TYR A 300 -29.66 -11.40 -6.12
N SER A 301 -30.19 -12.33 -6.90
CA SER A 301 -31.29 -13.20 -6.48
C SER A 301 -30.85 -14.25 -5.47
N ARG A 302 -29.62 -14.77 -5.60
CA ARG A 302 -29.07 -15.85 -4.76
C ARG A 302 -28.84 -15.41 -3.33
N ILE A 303 -28.44 -14.16 -3.12
CA ILE A 303 -27.99 -13.66 -1.81
C ILE A 303 -29.17 -13.14 -0.96
N GLY A 304 -30.32 -12.86 -1.54
CA GLY A 304 -31.50 -12.31 -0.86
C GLY A 304 -31.40 -10.81 -0.57
N SER A 305 -32.52 -10.20 -0.18
CA SER A 305 -32.66 -8.73 -0.07
C SER A 305 -31.86 -8.08 1.07
N ASP A 306 -31.34 -8.86 2.04
CA ASP A 306 -30.71 -8.35 3.27
C ASP A 306 -29.18 -8.41 3.27
N SER A 307 -28.54 -9.01 2.26
CA SER A 307 -27.09 -9.11 2.17
C SER A 307 -26.56 -8.35 0.97
N HIS A 308 -25.52 -7.53 1.16
CA HIS A 308 -24.87 -6.81 0.08
C HIS A 308 -23.90 -7.74 -0.65
N ILE A 309 -24.14 -7.94 -1.94
CA ILE A 309 -23.18 -8.63 -2.81
C ILE A 309 -21.86 -7.85 -2.86
N THR A 310 -20.76 -8.55 -2.67
CA THR A 310 -19.45 -7.92 -2.74
C THR A 310 -18.87 -7.97 -4.15
N PRO A 311 -18.14 -6.94 -4.62
CA PRO A 311 -17.45 -7.00 -5.90
C PRO A 311 -16.51 -8.20 -6.01
N ARG A 312 -15.91 -8.66 -4.91
CA ARG A 312 -15.01 -9.83 -4.88
C ARG A 312 -15.74 -11.12 -5.26
N GLU A 313 -16.96 -11.33 -4.78
CA GLU A 313 -17.76 -12.50 -5.11
C GLU A 313 -18.16 -12.46 -6.59
N VAL A 314 -18.68 -11.33 -7.06
CA VAL A 314 -19.04 -11.14 -8.48
C VAL A 314 -17.84 -11.37 -9.39
N ILE A 315 -16.69 -10.81 -9.07
CA ILE A 315 -15.46 -10.99 -9.88
C ILE A 315 -15.08 -12.47 -9.95
N ARG A 316 -15.06 -13.17 -8.82
CA ARG A 316 -14.72 -14.59 -8.74
C ARG A 316 -15.64 -15.44 -9.62
N ASP A 317 -16.94 -15.29 -9.42
CA ASP A 317 -17.93 -16.13 -10.06
C ASP A 317 -18.06 -15.77 -11.57
N PHE A 318 -17.85 -14.51 -11.92
CA PHE A 318 -17.81 -14.09 -13.32
C PHE A 318 -16.55 -14.54 -14.06
N ILE A 319 -15.39 -14.54 -13.43
CA ILE A 319 -14.16 -15.09 -14.02
C ILE A 319 -14.32 -16.59 -14.25
N GLU A 320 -14.90 -17.35 -13.32
CA GLU A 320 -15.21 -18.76 -13.50
C GLU A 320 -16.12 -19.00 -14.72
N LEU A 321 -17.16 -18.17 -14.90
CA LEU A 321 -18.01 -18.23 -16.09
C LEU A 321 -17.24 -17.95 -17.37
N LEU A 322 -16.34 -16.96 -17.38
CA LEU A 322 -15.48 -16.64 -18.53
C LEU A 322 -14.53 -17.79 -18.87
N ASP A 323 -13.91 -18.41 -17.86
CA ASP A 323 -13.02 -19.56 -18.02
C ASP A 323 -13.74 -20.76 -18.61
N ILE A 324 -14.94 -21.08 -18.11
CA ILE A 324 -15.78 -22.15 -18.64
C ILE A 324 -16.17 -21.88 -20.09
N ALA A 325 -16.63 -20.67 -20.42
CA ALA A 325 -16.99 -20.27 -21.76
C ALA A 325 -15.82 -20.30 -22.75
N TYR A 326 -14.62 -19.96 -22.29
CA TYR A 326 -13.39 -20.04 -23.08
C TYR A 326 -12.98 -21.48 -23.38
N GLN A 327 -13.00 -22.35 -22.36
CA GLN A 327 -12.61 -23.75 -22.48
C GLN A 327 -13.63 -24.60 -23.24
N ASN A 328 -14.90 -24.15 -23.31
CA ASN A 328 -15.99 -24.87 -23.98
C ASN A 328 -16.66 -24.00 -25.05
N PRO A 329 -16.07 -23.84 -26.24
CA PRO A 329 -16.58 -22.96 -27.30
C PRO A 329 -17.99 -23.27 -27.78
N ALA A 330 -18.48 -24.49 -27.58
CA ALA A 330 -19.81 -24.94 -28.01
C ALA A 330 -20.91 -24.71 -26.96
N ILE A 331 -20.56 -24.21 -25.75
CA ILE A 331 -21.54 -24.00 -24.67
C ILE A 331 -22.50 -22.85 -25.02
N ASP A 332 -23.78 -23.03 -24.74
CA ASP A 332 -24.75 -21.96 -24.70
C ASP A 332 -24.65 -21.24 -23.34
N ILE A 333 -24.06 -20.04 -23.37
CA ILE A 333 -23.78 -19.25 -22.18
C ILE A 333 -25.07 -18.85 -21.46
N SER A 334 -26.09 -18.46 -22.18
CA SER A 334 -27.38 -18.04 -21.64
C SER A 334 -28.11 -19.20 -20.93
N ALA A 335 -28.09 -20.39 -21.55
CA ALA A 335 -28.61 -21.60 -20.93
C ALA A 335 -27.80 -22.02 -19.70
N PHE A 336 -26.46 -21.89 -19.74
CA PHE A 336 -25.60 -22.22 -18.64
C PHE A 336 -25.83 -21.31 -17.42
N ILE A 337 -25.92 -20.00 -17.61
CA ILE A 337 -26.25 -19.04 -16.54
C ILE A 337 -27.61 -19.42 -15.92
N SER A 338 -28.65 -19.69 -16.77
CA SER A 338 -29.97 -20.02 -16.27
C SER A 338 -30.04 -21.35 -15.50
N SER A 339 -29.21 -22.34 -15.84
CA SER A 339 -29.13 -23.64 -15.17
C SER A 339 -28.46 -23.59 -13.80
N GLY A 340 -27.60 -22.61 -13.56
CA GLY A 340 -26.93 -22.39 -12.24
C GLY A 340 -27.93 -22.11 -11.10
N ASN A 341 -29.12 -21.64 -11.41
CA ASN A 341 -30.22 -21.52 -10.44
C ASN A 341 -30.75 -22.88 -9.90
N ALA A 342 -30.58 -23.96 -10.66
CA ALA A 342 -31.10 -25.29 -10.27
C ALA A 342 -30.18 -25.99 -9.24
N VAL A 343 -28.89 -25.63 -9.20
CA VAL A 343 -27.89 -26.26 -8.30
C VAL A 343 -27.84 -25.55 -6.95
N GLY A 344 -28.06 -24.24 -6.92
CA GLY A 344 -28.04 -23.43 -5.69
C GLY A 344 -29.24 -23.66 -4.75
N SER A 345 -30.38 -24.12 -5.26
CA SER A 345 -31.58 -24.39 -4.46
C SER A 345 -31.59 -25.76 -3.77
N ALA A 346 -30.62 -26.63 -4.06
CA ALA A 346 -30.55 -27.98 -3.50
C ALA A 346 -29.57 -28.12 -2.29
N GLN A 347 -28.88 -27.04 -1.89
CA GLN A 347 -27.87 -27.10 -0.81
C GLN A 347 -28.24 -26.33 0.49
N THR A 348 -29.49 -25.89 0.64
CA THR A 348 -29.94 -25.23 1.87
C THR A 348 -30.87 -26.11 2.74
N GLU A 349 -30.79 -27.42 2.64
CA GLU A 349 -31.34 -28.30 3.67
C GLU A 349 -30.19 -29.10 4.29
N ASP A 350 -30.05 -28.88 5.62
CA ASP A 350 -29.26 -29.65 6.56
C ASP A 350 -27.75 -29.38 6.69
N SER A 351 -27.38 -28.43 7.54
CA SER A 351 -26.30 -28.63 8.52
C SER A 351 -26.41 -27.62 9.67
N SER A 352 -27.37 -27.86 10.58
CA SER A 352 -27.20 -27.47 11.96
C SER A 352 -26.23 -28.46 12.60
N ALA A 353 -24.95 -28.16 12.58
CA ALA A 353 -23.95 -28.82 13.40
C ALA A 353 -23.27 -27.74 14.23
N ASP A 354 -23.60 -27.76 15.51
CA ASP A 354 -22.89 -27.07 16.59
C ASP A 354 -21.40 -27.44 16.51
N GLU A 355 -20.55 -26.50 16.14
CA GLU A 355 -19.12 -26.61 16.41
C GLU A 355 -18.83 -25.95 17.76
N GLU A 356 -18.78 -26.79 18.80
CA GLU A 356 -18.13 -26.52 20.08
C GLU A 356 -16.67 -26.07 19.79
N PHE A 357 -16.37 -24.84 20.16
CA PHE A 357 -15.00 -24.37 20.26
C PHE A 357 -14.33 -25.07 21.45
N ALA A 358 -13.47 -26.04 21.17
CA ALA A 358 -12.59 -26.63 22.15
C ALA A 358 -11.58 -25.57 22.61
N GLU A 359 -11.65 -25.20 23.89
CA GLU A 359 -10.58 -24.49 24.59
C GLU A 359 -9.32 -25.34 24.62
N PHE A 360 -8.25 -24.83 24.08
CA PHE A 360 -6.90 -25.33 24.37
C PHE A 360 -6.26 -24.37 25.39
N GLU A 361 -6.25 -24.78 26.64
CA GLU A 361 -5.25 -24.37 27.63
C GLU A 361 -3.92 -25.06 27.30
N ILE A 362 -2.84 -24.29 27.13
CA ILE A 362 -1.51 -24.50 27.73
C ILE A 362 -0.78 -23.13 27.67
#